data_dc4ba40f7248a35999d03a3f4222c00d
#
_entry.id   dc4ba40f7248a35999d03a3f4222c00d
#
_cell.length_a   1.000
_cell.length_b   1.000
_cell.length_c   1.000
_cell.angle_alpha   90.00
_cell.angle_beta   90.00
_cell.angle_gamma   90.00
#
_symmetry.space_group_name_H-M   'P 1'
#
loop_
_entity.id
_entity.type
_entity.pdbx_description
1 polymer ?
#
loop_
_entity_poly.entity_id
_entity_poly.type
_entity_poly.pdbx_seq_one_letter_code
_entity_poly.pdbx_strand_id
1 'polypeptide(L)'
;MTIAVIIPTFNRIELTQNCLASINLHDHIDQLIIVDNGSTDGSNKLATIALPTNQGFATACNIGAAHATTDRLIFLNNDTIVHPNWTSFTDLLEQPDIGIVGPKLIYPDCQIQSAGIAVDFTRPPGLEAWNLNTNWATTPTDVDAITGACLAITSNLFQQLGGFDTGYWNGYEDVDLSLASIQAGFRNLYDPTATVTHLESQSGPERWTSVTENVTRLRTKWSHK
;
A
#
# COMPACT_ATOMS: atom_id res chain seq x y z
N MET A 1 13.89 -14.90 -1.26
CA MET A 1 12.63 -14.89 -0.48
C MET A 1 11.46 -14.92 -1.43
N THR A 2 10.37 -15.60 -1.05
CA THR A 2 9.14 -15.70 -1.83
C THR A 2 8.25 -14.47 -1.65
N ILE A 3 7.44 -14.13 -2.68
CA ILE A 3 6.64 -12.89 -2.73
C ILE A 3 5.16 -13.22 -2.98
N ALA A 4 4.27 -12.68 -2.15
CA ALA A 4 2.84 -12.60 -2.45
C ALA A 4 2.47 -11.15 -2.80
N VAL A 5 1.71 -10.99 -3.89
CA VAL A 5 1.06 -9.73 -4.23
C VAL A 5 -0.41 -9.82 -3.83
N ILE A 6 -0.86 -8.87 -3.03
CA ILE A 6 -2.21 -8.77 -2.50
C ILE A 6 -2.89 -7.56 -3.14
N ILE A 7 -3.97 -7.79 -3.87
CA ILE A 7 -4.70 -6.75 -4.60
C ILE A 7 -6.14 -6.69 -4.05
N PRO A 8 -6.45 -5.73 -3.18
CA PRO A 8 -7.84 -5.45 -2.83
C PRO A 8 -8.54 -4.79 -4.02
N THR A 9 -9.74 -5.23 -4.35
CA THR A 9 -10.54 -4.64 -5.43
C THR A 9 -11.97 -4.38 -4.96
N PHE A 10 -12.54 -3.28 -5.42
CA PHE A 10 -13.95 -2.95 -5.22
C PHE A 10 -14.50 -2.25 -6.44
N ASN A 11 -15.29 -2.97 -7.24
CA ASN A 11 -15.77 -2.51 -8.54
C ASN A 11 -14.62 -2.12 -9.51
N ARG A 12 -14.95 -1.49 -10.66
CA ARG A 12 -13.96 -1.06 -11.66
C ARG A 12 -13.15 -2.22 -12.24
N ILE A 13 -13.86 -3.23 -12.73
CA ILE A 13 -13.28 -4.47 -13.27
C ILE A 13 -12.17 -4.21 -14.30
N GLU A 14 -12.31 -3.17 -15.13
CA GLU A 14 -11.32 -2.81 -16.16
C GLU A 14 -9.98 -2.39 -15.55
N LEU A 15 -10.00 -1.68 -14.41
CA LEU A 15 -8.77 -1.29 -13.71
C LEU A 15 -8.05 -2.53 -13.18
N THR A 16 -8.79 -3.43 -12.53
CA THR A 16 -8.23 -4.69 -12.04
C THR A 16 -7.65 -5.53 -13.18
N GLN A 17 -8.34 -5.63 -14.32
CA GLN A 17 -7.83 -6.35 -15.50
C GLN A 17 -6.55 -5.73 -16.04
N ASN A 18 -6.45 -4.42 -16.13
CA ASN A 18 -5.26 -3.71 -16.60
C ASN A 18 -4.08 -3.90 -15.62
N CYS A 19 -4.35 -3.81 -14.32
CA CYS A 19 -3.35 -4.09 -13.29
C CYS A 19 -2.80 -5.52 -13.43
N LEU A 20 -3.67 -6.52 -13.50
CA LEU A 20 -3.29 -7.91 -13.66
C LEU A 20 -2.50 -8.17 -14.95
N ALA A 21 -2.90 -7.55 -16.06
CA ALA A 21 -2.20 -7.67 -17.33
C ALA A 21 -0.77 -7.11 -17.26
N SER A 22 -0.55 -6.03 -16.49
CA SER A 22 0.77 -5.46 -16.28
C SER A 22 1.68 -6.36 -15.44
N ILE A 23 1.14 -7.05 -14.44
CA ILE A 23 1.90 -7.97 -13.57
C ILE A 23 2.40 -9.17 -14.37
N ASN A 24 1.56 -9.81 -15.17
CA ASN A 24 1.89 -11.05 -15.87
C ASN A 24 3.06 -10.96 -16.86
N LEU A 25 3.54 -9.77 -17.16
CA LEU A 25 4.58 -9.56 -18.17
C LEU A 25 6.00 -9.53 -17.58
N HIS A 26 6.21 -9.38 -16.27
CA HIS A 26 7.49 -8.84 -15.83
C HIS A 26 8.11 -9.37 -14.53
N ASP A 27 7.47 -10.26 -13.73
CA ASP A 27 8.04 -10.51 -12.39
C ASP A 27 7.83 -11.92 -11.81
N HIS A 28 8.80 -12.33 -11.00
CA HIS A 28 8.71 -13.51 -10.15
C HIS A 28 7.78 -13.22 -8.96
N ILE A 29 6.52 -13.64 -9.09
CA ILE A 29 5.52 -13.59 -8.02
C ILE A 29 5.13 -15.04 -7.71
N ASP A 30 5.29 -15.45 -6.46
CA ASP A 30 4.97 -16.81 -6.02
C ASP A 30 3.49 -16.99 -5.74
N GLN A 31 2.83 -15.93 -5.24
CA GLN A 31 1.39 -15.91 -4.98
C GLN A 31 0.78 -14.59 -5.44
N LEU A 32 -0.36 -14.67 -6.15
CA LEU A 32 -1.19 -13.53 -6.49
C LEU A 32 -2.55 -13.72 -5.82
N ILE A 33 -2.90 -12.84 -4.90
CA ILE A 33 -4.10 -12.91 -4.07
C ILE A 33 -4.95 -11.69 -4.34
N ILE A 34 -6.06 -11.90 -5.05
CA ILE A 34 -7.02 -10.84 -5.36
C ILE A 34 -8.17 -10.97 -4.36
N VAL A 35 -8.41 -9.91 -3.58
CA VAL A 35 -9.49 -9.85 -2.60
C VAL A 35 -10.58 -8.91 -3.11
N ASP A 36 -11.66 -9.50 -3.61
CA ASP A 36 -12.84 -8.74 -4.00
C ASP A 36 -13.63 -8.30 -2.76
N ASN A 37 -13.77 -7.01 -2.60
CA ASN A 37 -14.38 -6.39 -1.42
C ASN A 37 -15.89 -6.14 -1.61
N GLY A 38 -16.60 -7.13 -2.17
CA GLY A 38 -18.05 -7.07 -2.37
C GLY A 38 -18.49 -6.32 -3.62
N SER A 39 -17.77 -6.48 -4.74
CA SER A 39 -18.11 -5.84 -6.02
C SER A 39 -19.40 -6.36 -6.64
N THR A 40 -20.05 -5.51 -7.45
CA THR A 40 -21.28 -5.81 -8.17
C THR A 40 -21.12 -5.79 -9.69
N ASP A 41 -19.95 -5.44 -10.20
CA ASP A 41 -19.66 -5.26 -11.63
C ASP A 41 -19.03 -6.48 -12.33
N GLY A 42 -18.88 -7.58 -11.58
CA GLY A 42 -18.24 -8.80 -12.06
C GLY A 42 -16.77 -8.95 -11.66
N SER A 43 -16.18 -8.00 -10.95
CA SER A 43 -14.80 -8.08 -10.42
C SER A 43 -14.58 -9.32 -9.56
N ASN A 44 -15.61 -9.79 -8.85
CA ASN A 44 -15.58 -11.01 -8.05
C ASN A 44 -15.18 -12.27 -8.82
N LYS A 45 -15.31 -12.27 -10.14
CA LYS A 45 -14.90 -13.40 -11.00
C LYS A 45 -13.37 -13.48 -11.18
N LEU A 46 -12.67 -12.40 -10.90
CA LEU A 46 -11.20 -12.33 -10.93
C LEU A 46 -10.60 -12.68 -9.57
N ALA A 47 -11.40 -12.73 -8.52
CA ALA A 47 -10.95 -12.82 -7.15
C ALA A 47 -10.49 -14.23 -6.75
N THR A 48 -9.43 -14.27 -5.94
CA THR A 48 -9.04 -15.44 -5.14
C THR A 48 -9.96 -15.59 -3.93
N ILE A 49 -10.37 -14.45 -3.36
CA ILE A 49 -11.23 -14.36 -2.18
C ILE A 49 -12.31 -13.31 -2.49
N ALA A 50 -13.59 -13.66 -2.35
CA ALA A 50 -14.71 -12.73 -2.52
C ALA A 50 -15.42 -12.49 -1.19
N LEU A 51 -15.50 -11.22 -0.78
CA LEU A 51 -16.21 -10.79 0.42
C LEU A 51 -17.66 -10.44 0.07
N PRO A 52 -18.61 -10.65 0.98
CA PRO A 52 -20.01 -10.39 0.70
C PRO A 52 -20.36 -8.89 0.61
N THR A 53 -19.57 -8.03 1.23
CA THR A 53 -19.76 -6.57 1.28
C THR A 53 -18.43 -5.86 1.38
N ASN A 54 -18.40 -4.57 1.06
CA ASN A 54 -17.22 -3.73 1.25
C ASN A 54 -16.92 -3.56 2.75
N GLN A 55 -15.74 -4.02 3.17
CA GLN A 55 -15.25 -3.97 4.56
C GLN A 55 -14.07 -3.00 4.73
N GLY A 56 -13.80 -2.17 3.74
CA GLY A 56 -12.68 -1.23 3.72
C GLY A 56 -11.36 -1.86 3.25
N PHE A 57 -10.41 -0.99 2.90
CA PHE A 57 -9.10 -1.38 2.36
C PHE A 57 -8.30 -2.23 3.35
N ALA A 58 -8.16 -1.75 4.60
CA ALA A 58 -7.39 -2.42 5.64
C ALA A 58 -7.86 -3.86 5.87
N THR A 59 -9.19 -4.08 5.97
CA THR A 59 -9.74 -5.42 6.19
C THR A 59 -9.46 -6.34 5.01
N ALA A 60 -9.68 -5.87 3.78
CA ALA A 60 -9.42 -6.68 2.59
C ALA A 60 -7.93 -7.06 2.48
N CYS A 61 -7.02 -6.12 2.73
CA CYS A 61 -5.58 -6.38 2.76
C CYS A 61 -5.19 -7.40 3.85
N ASN A 62 -5.72 -7.27 5.06
CA ASN A 62 -5.46 -8.21 6.15
C ASN A 62 -5.95 -9.63 5.82
N ILE A 63 -7.12 -9.76 5.20
CA ILE A 63 -7.65 -11.05 4.75
C ILE A 63 -6.73 -11.66 3.69
N GLY A 64 -6.29 -10.87 2.71
CA GLY A 64 -5.33 -11.33 1.70
C GLY A 64 -4.01 -11.79 2.32
N ALA A 65 -3.46 -11.01 3.25
CA ALA A 65 -2.22 -11.33 3.97
C ALA A 65 -2.33 -12.63 4.78
N ALA A 66 -3.48 -12.88 5.40
CA ALA A 66 -3.72 -14.12 6.15
C ALA A 66 -3.75 -15.38 5.27
N HIS A 67 -3.95 -15.25 3.95
CA HIS A 67 -3.91 -16.35 2.98
C HIS A 67 -2.54 -16.51 2.31
N ALA A 68 -1.64 -15.54 2.47
CA ALA A 68 -0.29 -15.63 1.96
C ALA A 68 0.56 -16.60 2.79
N THR A 69 1.43 -17.37 2.09
CA THR A 69 2.37 -18.32 2.71
C THR A 69 3.82 -17.96 2.36
N THR A 70 4.07 -16.75 1.94
CA THR A 70 5.34 -16.23 1.43
C THR A 70 6.09 -15.42 2.49
N ASP A 71 7.37 -15.14 2.22
CA ASP A 71 8.23 -14.38 3.13
C ASP A 71 7.93 -12.87 3.11
N ARG A 72 7.51 -12.38 1.93
CA ARG A 72 7.25 -10.94 1.66
C ARG A 72 5.83 -10.76 1.14
N LEU A 73 5.20 -9.68 1.57
CA LEU A 73 3.89 -9.22 1.10
C LEU A 73 4.07 -7.92 0.35
N ILE A 74 3.48 -7.81 -0.84
CA ILE A 74 3.28 -6.55 -1.54
C ILE A 74 1.78 -6.26 -1.52
N PHE A 75 1.38 -5.13 -0.97
CA PHE A 75 0.03 -4.60 -1.13
C PHE A 75 0.05 -3.68 -2.35
N LEU A 76 -0.86 -3.91 -3.27
CA LEU A 76 -0.92 -3.21 -4.56
C LEU A 76 -2.35 -2.82 -4.88
N ASN A 77 -2.61 -1.54 -5.12
CA ASN A 77 -3.93 -1.08 -5.55
C ASN A 77 -4.29 -1.63 -6.93
N ASN A 78 -5.58 -1.91 -7.15
CA ASN A 78 -6.09 -2.42 -8.41
C ASN A 78 -6.10 -1.38 -9.56
N ASP A 79 -5.86 -0.10 -9.27
CA ASP A 79 -5.74 1.00 -10.23
C ASP A 79 -4.26 1.37 -10.51
N THR A 80 -3.39 0.38 -10.48
CA THR A 80 -1.95 0.53 -10.78
C THR A 80 -1.56 -0.19 -12.07
N ILE A 81 -0.47 0.29 -12.69
CA ILE A 81 0.24 -0.38 -13.79
C ILE A 81 1.70 -0.51 -13.36
N VAL A 82 2.19 -1.74 -13.29
CA VAL A 82 3.56 -2.01 -12.89
C VAL A 82 4.50 -1.96 -14.11
N HIS A 83 5.76 -1.57 -13.86
CA HIS A 83 6.82 -1.50 -14.88
C HIS A 83 7.81 -2.66 -14.71
N PRO A 84 8.67 -2.95 -15.71
CA PRO A 84 9.67 -4.02 -15.60
C PRO A 84 10.51 -3.92 -14.34
N ASN A 85 10.74 -5.06 -13.68
CA ASN A 85 11.51 -5.18 -12.42
C ASN A 85 10.91 -4.42 -11.23
N TRP A 86 9.61 -4.15 -11.24
CA TRP A 86 8.95 -3.37 -10.19
C TRP A 86 9.04 -4.01 -8.81
N THR A 87 9.22 -5.33 -8.70
CA THR A 87 9.35 -6.03 -7.41
C THR A 87 10.75 -5.90 -6.78
N SER A 88 11.74 -5.38 -7.51
CA SER A 88 13.14 -5.27 -7.04
C SER A 88 13.30 -4.50 -5.74
N PHE A 89 12.42 -3.52 -5.45
CA PHE A 89 12.47 -2.78 -4.19
C PHE A 89 12.28 -3.68 -2.95
N THR A 90 11.66 -4.84 -3.12
CA THR A 90 11.46 -5.79 -2.01
C THR A 90 12.75 -6.44 -1.52
N ASP A 91 13.84 -6.40 -2.31
CA ASP A 91 15.13 -6.95 -1.90
C ASP A 91 15.76 -6.14 -0.76
N LEU A 92 15.36 -4.90 -0.58
CA LEU A 92 15.76 -4.08 0.56
C LEU A 92 15.29 -4.66 1.90
N LEU A 93 14.21 -5.47 1.91
CA LEU A 93 13.71 -6.17 3.10
C LEU A 93 14.63 -7.31 3.59
N GLU A 94 15.71 -7.62 2.86
CA GLU A 94 16.76 -8.54 3.36
C GLU A 94 17.63 -7.91 4.45
N GLN A 95 17.64 -6.58 4.53
CA GLN A 95 18.32 -5.87 5.60
C GLN A 95 17.48 -5.93 6.87
N PRO A 96 18.04 -6.34 8.01
CA PRO A 96 17.27 -6.67 9.22
C PRO A 96 16.65 -5.45 9.92
N ASP A 97 17.11 -4.25 9.61
CA ASP A 97 16.62 -2.98 10.14
C ASP A 97 15.56 -2.32 9.26
N ILE A 98 15.24 -2.90 8.10
CA ILE A 98 14.22 -2.36 7.19
C ILE A 98 12.85 -3.01 7.46
N GLY A 99 11.85 -2.16 7.68
CA GLY A 99 10.48 -2.57 7.97
C GLY A 99 9.57 -2.56 6.76
N ILE A 100 9.40 -1.39 6.17
CA ILE A 100 8.50 -1.18 5.03
C ILE A 100 9.28 -0.54 3.89
N VAL A 101 9.02 -0.97 2.67
CA VAL A 101 9.62 -0.39 1.47
C VAL A 101 8.55 -0.06 0.44
N GLY A 102 8.79 0.97 -0.36
CA GLY A 102 7.88 1.35 -1.44
C GLY A 102 8.60 1.91 -2.65
N PRO A 103 8.06 1.67 -3.86
CA PRO A 103 8.62 2.17 -5.10
C PRO A 103 8.26 3.63 -5.34
N LYS A 104 8.82 4.21 -6.38
CA LYS A 104 8.38 5.48 -6.94
C LYS A 104 7.00 5.32 -7.58
N LEU A 105 6.01 6.09 -7.10
CA LEU A 105 4.73 6.19 -7.78
C LEU A 105 4.71 7.40 -8.72
N ILE A 106 4.19 7.17 -9.93
CA ILE A 106 4.00 8.21 -10.93
C ILE A 106 2.54 8.26 -11.39
N TYR A 107 2.11 9.43 -11.83
CA TYR A 107 0.87 9.59 -12.58
C TYR A 107 1.02 9.10 -14.03
N PRO A 108 -0.08 8.92 -14.80
CA PRO A 108 -0.02 8.55 -16.21
C PRO A 108 0.76 9.53 -17.10
N ASP A 109 0.88 10.79 -16.70
CA ASP A 109 1.68 11.82 -17.36
C ASP A 109 3.16 11.80 -16.94
N CYS A 110 3.59 10.77 -16.20
CA CYS A 110 4.93 10.57 -15.67
C CYS A 110 5.38 11.58 -14.60
N GLN A 111 4.50 12.42 -14.09
CA GLN A 111 4.81 13.22 -12.90
C GLN A 111 4.88 12.34 -11.65
N ILE A 112 5.78 12.67 -10.72
CA ILE A 112 5.91 11.92 -9.48
C ILE A 112 4.68 12.18 -8.60
N GLN A 113 3.99 11.12 -8.24
CA GLN A 113 2.86 11.13 -7.32
C GLN A 113 3.34 10.96 -5.87
N SER A 114 4.20 9.98 -5.64
CA SER A 114 4.77 9.71 -4.31
C SER A 114 6.19 9.18 -4.43
N ALA A 115 7.07 9.83 -3.70
CA ALA A 115 8.45 9.43 -3.40
C ALA A 115 8.60 9.23 -1.88
N GLY A 116 7.64 8.52 -1.26
CA GLY A 116 7.45 8.41 0.16
C GLY A 116 6.49 9.46 0.73
N ILE A 117 6.17 9.34 2.01
CA ILE A 117 5.28 10.24 2.75
C ILE A 117 6.08 10.84 3.92
N ALA A 118 5.98 12.16 4.09
CA ALA A 118 6.46 12.86 5.28
C ALA A 118 5.32 13.06 6.27
N VAL A 119 5.63 12.97 7.57
CA VAL A 119 4.64 13.10 8.66
C VAL A 119 5.10 14.15 9.66
N ASP A 120 4.22 15.13 9.97
CA ASP A 120 4.48 16.19 10.94
C ASP A 120 3.19 16.57 11.69
N PHE A 121 3.06 16.10 12.92
CA PHE A 121 1.90 16.36 13.77
C PHE A 121 1.82 17.81 14.32
N THR A 122 2.82 18.65 14.07
CA THR A 122 2.72 20.09 14.38
C THR A 122 1.84 20.84 13.38
N ARG A 123 1.59 20.25 12.20
CA ARG A 123 0.72 20.81 11.17
C ARG A 123 -0.77 20.68 11.55
N PRO A 124 -1.66 21.50 10.96
CA PRO A 124 -3.10 21.40 11.17
C PRO A 124 -3.65 20.01 10.85
N PRO A 125 -4.75 19.58 11.53
CA PRO A 125 -5.41 18.31 11.24
C PRO A 125 -5.76 18.16 9.76
N GLY A 126 -5.47 16.99 9.20
CA GLY A 126 -5.64 16.67 7.77
C GLY A 126 -4.46 17.09 6.89
N LEU A 127 -3.44 17.75 7.44
CA LEU A 127 -2.20 18.13 6.75
C LEU A 127 -0.95 17.50 7.39
N GLU A 128 -1.12 16.61 8.35
CA GLU A 128 -0.01 15.97 9.09
C GLU A 128 0.78 14.97 8.27
N ALA A 129 0.20 14.41 7.20
CA ALA A 129 0.89 13.48 6.29
C ALA A 129 0.69 13.93 4.84
N TRP A 130 1.77 13.93 4.05
CA TRP A 130 1.71 14.33 2.63
C TRP A 130 2.74 13.57 1.80
N ASN A 131 2.38 13.29 0.55
CA ASN A 131 3.29 12.69 -0.41
C ASN A 131 4.45 13.64 -0.76
N LEU A 132 5.66 13.10 -0.75
CA LEU A 132 6.82 13.73 -1.36
C LEU A 132 6.73 13.50 -2.87
N ASN A 133 6.47 14.55 -3.64
CA ASN A 133 6.14 14.47 -5.06
C ASN A 133 7.24 15.02 -5.98
N THR A 134 8.48 14.97 -5.54
CA THR A 134 9.65 15.41 -6.31
C THR A 134 10.71 14.32 -6.39
N ASN A 135 11.55 14.36 -7.40
CA ASN A 135 12.66 13.42 -7.55
C ASN A 135 13.85 13.84 -6.65
N TRP A 136 13.64 13.80 -5.33
CA TRP A 136 14.58 14.28 -4.33
C TRP A 136 15.67 13.26 -3.94
N ALA A 137 15.44 11.97 -4.23
CA ALA A 137 16.40 10.90 -3.93
C ALA A 137 16.71 10.07 -5.18
N THR A 138 17.97 9.66 -5.33
CA THR A 138 18.47 8.81 -6.43
C THR A 138 18.83 7.41 -5.95
N THR A 139 18.83 7.19 -4.64
CA THR A 139 19.11 5.92 -3.96
C THR A 139 18.03 5.66 -2.93
N PRO A 140 17.86 4.42 -2.46
CA PRO A 140 16.94 4.12 -1.37
C PRO A 140 17.18 5.03 -0.17
N THR A 141 16.11 5.64 0.35
CA THR A 141 16.22 6.70 1.37
C THR A 141 15.09 6.58 2.38
N ASP A 142 15.40 6.92 3.65
CA ASP A 142 14.44 6.89 4.74
C ASP A 142 13.28 7.86 4.53
N VAL A 143 12.09 7.39 4.87
CA VAL A 143 10.85 8.18 4.87
C VAL A 143 9.99 7.83 6.09
N ASP A 144 9.10 8.73 6.49
CA ASP A 144 8.23 8.47 7.64
C ASP A 144 7.18 7.40 7.31
N ALA A 145 6.64 7.40 6.09
CA ALA A 145 5.66 6.41 5.67
C ALA A 145 5.73 6.11 4.16
N ILE A 146 5.15 4.97 3.79
CA ILE A 146 4.96 4.51 2.41
C ILE A 146 3.46 4.38 2.15
N THR A 147 3.02 4.85 0.98
CA THR A 147 1.62 4.78 0.59
C THR A 147 1.13 3.36 0.32
N GLY A 148 -0.08 3.05 0.77
CA GLY A 148 -0.74 1.76 0.54
C GLY A 148 -1.05 1.44 -0.93
N ALA A 149 -0.85 2.39 -1.85
CA ALA A 149 -1.01 2.13 -3.28
C ALA A 149 -0.01 1.10 -3.81
N CYS A 150 1.23 1.11 -3.27
CA CYS A 150 2.20 0.03 -3.44
C CYS A 150 3.21 0.06 -2.29
N LEU A 151 3.16 -0.92 -1.40
CA LEU A 151 4.15 -1.09 -0.34
C LEU A 151 4.47 -2.57 -0.12
N ALA A 152 5.69 -2.85 0.35
CA ALA A 152 6.07 -4.19 0.76
C ALA A 152 6.61 -4.22 2.19
N ILE A 153 6.36 -5.36 2.84
CA ILE A 153 6.75 -5.68 4.21
C ILE A 153 7.00 -7.18 4.31
N THR A 154 7.85 -7.65 5.24
CA THR A 154 7.93 -9.07 5.52
C THR A 154 6.66 -9.59 6.20
N SER A 155 6.25 -10.83 5.87
CA SER A 155 5.06 -11.45 6.48
C SER A 155 5.16 -11.50 8.00
N ASN A 156 6.36 -11.79 8.52
CA ASN A 156 6.60 -11.83 9.96
C ASN A 156 6.39 -10.46 10.63
N LEU A 157 6.96 -9.39 10.08
CA LEU A 157 6.79 -8.05 10.64
C LEU A 157 5.34 -7.59 10.53
N PHE A 158 4.66 -7.85 9.40
CA PHE A 158 3.25 -7.52 9.25
C PHE A 158 2.38 -8.15 10.34
N GLN A 159 2.60 -9.44 10.65
CA GLN A 159 1.92 -10.13 11.74
C GLN A 159 2.30 -9.56 13.11
N GLN A 160 3.57 -9.27 13.35
CA GLN A 160 4.06 -8.69 14.61
C GLN A 160 3.44 -7.33 14.89
N LEU A 161 3.23 -6.51 13.86
CA LEU A 161 2.59 -5.20 13.97
C LEU A 161 1.06 -5.28 14.08
N GLY A 162 0.47 -6.48 13.87
CA GLY A 162 -0.98 -6.71 13.93
C GLY A 162 -1.72 -6.41 12.62
N GLY A 163 -0.99 -6.21 11.52
CA GLY A 163 -1.55 -5.85 10.21
C GLY A 163 -1.98 -4.40 10.11
N PHE A 164 -2.79 -4.09 9.09
CA PHE A 164 -3.43 -2.77 8.98
C PHE A 164 -4.51 -2.59 10.04
N ASP A 165 -4.56 -1.43 10.68
CA ASP A 165 -5.60 -1.09 11.65
C ASP A 165 -6.95 -0.87 10.93
N THR A 166 -7.89 -1.80 11.13
CA THR A 166 -9.23 -1.78 10.51
C THR A 166 -10.15 -0.68 11.03
N GLY A 167 -9.71 0.10 12.00
CA GLY A 167 -10.42 1.29 12.45
C GLY A 167 -10.28 2.48 11.51
N TYR A 168 -9.41 2.40 10.49
CA TYR A 168 -9.36 3.37 9.39
C TYR A 168 -10.27 2.91 8.25
N TRP A 169 -10.98 3.85 7.64
CA TRP A 169 -11.78 3.60 6.46
C TRP A 169 -11.16 4.31 5.24
N ASN A 170 -10.47 3.53 4.39
CA ASN A 170 -9.87 3.98 3.13
C ASN A 170 -9.01 5.25 3.25
N GLY A 171 -7.94 5.17 4.03
CA GLY A 171 -6.92 6.22 4.16
C GLY A 171 -6.32 6.29 5.56
N TYR A 172 -5.02 6.58 5.61
CA TYR A 172 -4.17 6.66 6.79
C TYR A 172 -3.79 5.30 7.44
N GLU A 173 -4.37 4.17 7.05
CA GLU A 173 -3.96 2.83 7.52
C GLU A 173 -2.50 2.51 7.13
N ASP A 174 -2.04 3.02 6.01
CA ASP A 174 -0.67 2.90 5.50
C ASP A 174 0.32 3.76 6.31
N VAL A 175 -0.07 4.99 6.62
CA VAL A 175 0.70 5.89 7.50
C VAL A 175 0.78 5.28 8.91
N ASP A 176 -0.32 4.77 9.43
CA ASP A 176 -0.38 4.11 10.75
C ASP A 176 0.54 2.91 10.83
N LEU A 177 0.51 2.01 9.84
CA LEU A 177 1.39 0.84 9.78
C LEU A 177 2.87 1.26 9.68
N SER A 178 3.16 2.29 8.88
CA SER A 178 4.52 2.81 8.72
C SER A 178 5.07 3.40 10.02
N LEU A 179 4.26 4.16 10.76
CA LEU A 179 4.65 4.69 12.06
C LEU A 179 4.80 3.57 13.12
N ALA A 180 3.98 2.51 13.03
CA ALA A 180 4.13 1.34 13.89
C ALA A 180 5.44 0.60 13.62
N SER A 181 5.87 0.51 12.35
CA SER A 181 7.18 -0.03 11.95
C SER A 181 8.32 0.76 12.58
N ILE A 182 8.29 2.09 12.49
CA ILE A 182 9.31 2.97 13.11
C ILE A 182 9.31 2.80 14.64
N GLN A 183 8.14 2.77 15.27
CA GLN A 183 8.05 2.57 16.72
C GLN A 183 8.61 1.20 17.18
N ALA A 184 8.52 0.19 16.32
CA ALA A 184 9.12 -1.13 16.56
C ALA A 184 10.65 -1.17 16.31
N GLY A 185 11.25 -0.06 15.92
CA GLY A 185 12.71 0.10 15.73
C GLY A 185 13.19 -0.15 14.30
N PHE A 186 12.28 -0.23 13.32
CA PHE A 186 12.61 -0.40 11.90
C PHE A 186 12.64 0.94 11.16
N ARG A 187 13.24 0.94 9.98
CA ARG A 187 13.26 2.05 9.03
C ARG A 187 12.32 1.76 7.87
N ASN A 188 11.66 2.77 7.36
CA ASN A 188 10.88 2.67 6.13
C ASN A 188 11.65 3.32 4.98
N LEU A 189 11.74 2.68 3.82
CA LEU A 189 12.52 3.16 2.68
C LEU A 189 11.66 3.42 1.45
N TYR A 190 11.87 4.55 0.83
CA TYR A 190 11.49 4.82 -0.54
C TYR A 190 12.61 4.34 -1.48
N ASP A 191 12.27 3.53 -2.49
CA ASP A 191 13.19 3.10 -3.53
C ASP A 191 12.88 3.81 -4.88
N PRO A 192 13.75 4.73 -5.35
CA PRO A 192 13.56 5.42 -6.63
C PRO A 192 13.79 4.56 -7.86
N THR A 193 14.36 3.35 -7.72
CA THR A 193 14.74 2.49 -8.86
C THR A 193 13.57 1.69 -9.40
N ALA A 194 12.64 1.30 -8.53
CA ALA A 194 11.38 0.66 -8.92
C ALA A 194 10.31 1.73 -9.18
N THR A 195 9.46 1.48 -10.18
CA THR A 195 8.41 2.44 -10.58
C THR A 195 7.08 1.74 -10.78
N VAL A 196 6.01 2.37 -10.31
CA VAL A 196 4.62 1.96 -10.52
C VAL A 196 3.80 3.17 -10.93
N THR A 197 2.99 3.05 -11.99
CA THR A 197 2.00 4.07 -12.34
C THR A 197 0.73 3.84 -11.53
N HIS A 198 0.21 4.88 -10.86
CA HIS A 198 -1.02 4.81 -10.09
C HIS A 198 -2.02 5.83 -10.61
N LEU A 199 -3.19 5.35 -11.02
CA LEU A 199 -4.22 6.17 -11.68
C LEU A 199 -4.96 7.09 -10.70
N GLU A 200 -4.87 6.82 -9.42
CA GLU A 200 -5.42 7.57 -8.27
C GLU A 200 -6.91 7.94 -8.33
N SER A 201 -7.54 8.02 -7.15
CA SER A 201 -8.91 8.55 -6.96
C SER A 201 -10.01 7.80 -7.74
N GLN A 202 -9.78 6.54 -8.10
CA GLN A 202 -10.77 5.73 -8.83
C GLN A 202 -11.86 5.15 -7.92
N SER A 203 -11.69 5.24 -6.59
CA SER A 203 -12.61 4.67 -5.57
C SER A 203 -13.92 5.45 -5.35
N GLY A 204 -14.11 6.61 -6.03
CA GLY A 204 -15.31 7.44 -5.90
C GLY A 204 -15.36 8.34 -4.64
N PRO A 205 -16.47 9.07 -4.44
CA PRO A 205 -16.58 10.08 -3.36
C PRO A 205 -16.62 9.48 -1.96
N GLU A 206 -16.91 8.20 -1.81
CA GLU A 206 -16.96 7.48 -0.51
C GLU A 206 -15.61 7.50 0.22
N ARG A 207 -14.51 7.64 -0.51
CA ARG A 207 -13.16 7.81 0.04
C ARG A 207 -13.04 8.96 1.04
N TRP A 208 -13.82 10.02 0.85
CA TRP A 208 -13.72 11.26 1.63
C TRP A 208 -14.64 11.29 2.86
N THR A 209 -15.52 10.30 3.02
CA THR A 209 -16.54 10.31 4.08
C THR A 209 -15.96 10.16 5.48
N SER A 210 -14.82 9.50 5.64
CA SER A 210 -14.20 9.18 6.94
C SER A 210 -12.87 9.91 7.20
N VAL A 211 -12.55 10.94 6.41
CA VAL A 211 -11.26 11.65 6.57
C VAL A 211 -11.11 12.25 7.97
N THR A 212 -12.15 12.86 8.52
CA THR A 212 -12.10 13.49 9.85
C THR A 212 -11.88 12.44 10.95
N GLU A 213 -12.56 11.30 10.88
CA GLU A 213 -12.43 10.20 11.82
C GLU A 213 -11.03 9.58 11.71
N ASN A 214 -10.53 9.35 10.51
CA ASN A 214 -9.20 8.80 10.26
C ASN A 214 -8.09 9.72 10.79
N VAL A 215 -8.19 11.04 10.51
CA VAL A 215 -7.26 12.04 11.04
C VAL A 215 -7.28 12.06 12.56
N THR A 216 -8.47 12.05 13.16
CA THR A 216 -8.63 12.03 14.63
C THR A 216 -7.99 10.80 15.23
N ARG A 217 -8.20 9.61 14.62
CA ARG A 217 -7.61 8.34 15.05
C ARG A 217 -6.09 8.40 14.98
N LEU A 218 -5.52 8.83 13.84
CA LEU A 218 -4.07 8.94 13.64
C LEU A 218 -3.44 9.85 14.69
N ARG A 219 -4.00 11.05 14.88
CA ARG A 219 -3.47 12.01 15.85
C ARG A 219 -3.56 11.50 17.28
N THR A 220 -4.69 10.89 17.66
CA THR A 220 -4.84 10.29 18.98
C THR A 220 -3.79 9.22 19.27
N LYS A 221 -3.45 8.42 18.26
CA LYS A 221 -2.49 7.32 18.40
C LYS A 221 -1.03 7.79 18.40
N TRP A 222 -0.70 8.83 17.63
CA TRP A 222 0.69 9.15 17.29
C TRP A 222 1.19 10.54 17.70
N SER A 223 0.34 11.56 17.91
CA SER A 223 0.79 12.94 18.17
C SER A 223 1.52 13.17 19.50
N HIS A 224 1.59 12.17 20.36
CA HIS A 224 2.20 12.25 21.70
C HIS A 224 3.41 11.31 21.85
N LYS A 225 3.89 10.69 20.76
CA LYS A 225 4.98 9.70 20.78
C LYS A 225 6.28 10.22 20.19
#